data_f5ce52bb06b9c245818bd8866a26954b
#
_entry.id   f5ce52bb06b9c245818bd8866a26954b
#
_cell.length_a   1.000
_cell.length_b   1.000
_cell.length_c   1.000
_cell.angle_alpha   90.00
_cell.angle_beta   90.00
_cell.angle_gamma   90.00
#
_symmetry.space_group_name_H-M   'P 1'
#
loop_
_entity.id
_entity.type
_entity.pdbx_description
1 polymer ?
#
loop_
_entity_poly.entity_id
_entity_poly.type
_entity_poly.pdbx_seq_one_letter_code
_entity_poly.pdbx_strand_id
1 'polypeptide(L)'
;KGRVYTERNKEIRAVMDAAKELPSMRVLAVEAQLFNFAGAYITEELGYALAWGACLLDTLIEAGYAVEEAAKRIHFNFGTSSNYFMEIAKYRAARWLWAEIVASHGSGDEYKGDCAKIYQHAVSSTWNQTRYDSYVNLLRSQTETMSAALAGVDAISVTPFDTPYGTTDDFSRRLARNQQLLLKEESHFDKVLDPAAGSYYVEVLT
;
A
#
# COMPACT_ATOMS: atom_id res chain seq x y z
N LYS A 1 -23.06 18.59 -7.17
CA LYS A 1 -22.44 17.26 -7.15
C LYS A 1 -21.99 16.77 -8.55
N GLY A 2 -22.76 16.96 -9.62
CA GLY A 2 -22.42 16.44 -10.96
C GLY A 2 -21.15 17.04 -11.63
N ARG A 3 -20.80 18.30 -11.41
CA ARG A 3 -19.63 18.95 -12.01
C ARG A 3 -18.30 18.34 -11.55
N VAL A 4 -18.15 18.05 -10.26
CA VAL A 4 -16.92 17.49 -9.69
C VAL A 4 -16.63 16.09 -10.26
N TYR A 5 -17.65 15.26 -10.41
CA TYR A 5 -17.51 13.93 -11.02
C TYR A 5 -17.10 13.99 -12.49
N THR A 6 -17.68 14.94 -13.27
CA THR A 6 -17.40 15.07 -14.70
C THR A 6 -15.96 15.55 -14.96
N GLU A 7 -15.44 16.45 -14.14
CA GLU A 7 -14.07 16.94 -14.25
C GLU A 7 -13.06 15.84 -13.86
N ARG A 8 -13.28 15.15 -12.74
CA ARG A 8 -12.44 14.03 -12.29
C ARG A 8 -12.37 12.92 -13.34
N ASN A 9 -13.47 12.58 -13.98
CA ASN A 9 -13.49 11.55 -15.03
C ASN A 9 -12.69 11.97 -16.27
N LYS A 10 -12.66 13.26 -16.60
CA LYS A 10 -11.81 13.76 -17.69
C LYS A 10 -10.32 13.67 -17.36
N GLU A 11 -9.95 14.02 -16.13
CA GLU A 11 -8.56 13.92 -15.65
C GLU A 11 -8.09 12.46 -15.63
N ILE A 12 -8.90 11.54 -15.10
CA ILE A 12 -8.60 10.10 -15.09
C ILE A 12 -8.40 9.58 -16.51
N ARG A 13 -9.27 9.93 -17.46
CA ARG A 13 -9.11 9.54 -18.87
C ARG A 13 -7.82 10.09 -19.48
N ALA A 14 -7.50 11.36 -19.25
CA ALA A 14 -6.27 11.98 -19.74
C ALA A 14 -5.02 11.27 -19.19
N VAL A 15 -5.02 10.90 -17.92
CA VAL A 15 -3.93 10.13 -17.29
C VAL A 15 -3.82 8.72 -17.88
N MET A 16 -4.95 8.03 -18.06
CA MET A 16 -4.98 6.71 -18.66
C MET A 16 -4.51 6.73 -20.12
N ASP A 17 -4.93 7.74 -20.89
CA ASP A 17 -4.52 7.89 -22.29
C ASP A 17 -3.01 8.19 -22.41
N ALA A 18 -2.46 9.04 -21.54
CA ALA A 18 -1.03 9.31 -21.49
C ALA A 18 -0.21 8.07 -21.09
N ALA A 19 -0.78 7.17 -20.29
CA ALA A 19 -0.13 5.96 -19.83
C ALA A 19 -0.25 4.76 -20.79
N LYS A 20 -0.94 4.89 -21.92
CA LYS A 20 -1.12 3.77 -22.88
C LYS A 20 0.20 3.21 -23.41
N GLU A 21 1.18 4.07 -23.62
CA GLU A 21 2.51 3.66 -24.08
C GLU A 21 3.39 3.05 -22.98
N LEU A 22 2.92 3.09 -21.72
CA LEU A 22 3.64 2.61 -20.52
C LEU A 22 2.83 1.51 -19.81
N PRO A 23 2.77 0.30 -20.37
CA PRO A 23 1.84 -0.75 -19.91
C PRO A 23 2.12 -1.23 -18.47
N SER A 24 3.34 -1.13 -17.99
CA SER A 24 3.72 -1.50 -16.61
C SER A 24 3.52 -0.37 -15.59
N MET A 25 3.19 0.84 -16.02
CA MET A 25 3.02 1.98 -15.11
C MET A 25 1.65 1.94 -14.44
N ARG A 26 1.63 2.04 -13.11
CA ARG A 26 0.42 2.21 -12.31
C ARG A 26 0.23 3.70 -12.05
N VAL A 27 -0.86 4.25 -12.54
CA VAL A 27 -1.05 5.71 -12.60
C VAL A 27 -2.10 6.23 -11.62
N LEU A 28 -2.85 5.34 -11.00
CA LEU A 28 -3.89 5.71 -10.04
C LEU A 28 -3.53 5.19 -8.65
N ALA A 29 -3.25 6.09 -7.74
CA ALA A 29 -2.90 5.79 -6.37
C ALA A 29 -4.12 5.85 -5.44
N VAL A 30 -4.25 4.85 -4.59
CA VAL A 30 -5.08 4.90 -3.37
C VAL A 30 -4.15 5.27 -2.23
N GLU A 31 -4.23 6.53 -1.78
CA GLU A 31 -3.34 7.10 -0.76
C GLU A 31 -3.83 6.76 0.66
N ALA A 32 -3.96 5.46 0.97
CA ALA A 32 -4.53 4.99 2.23
C ALA A 32 -3.67 5.35 3.44
N GLN A 33 -2.36 5.52 3.27
CA GLN A 33 -1.48 5.98 4.35
C GLN A 33 -1.91 7.32 4.97
N LEU A 34 -2.67 8.15 4.24
CA LEU A 34 -3.21 9.39 4.79
C LEU A 34 -4.19 9.13 5.95
N PHE A 35 -4.97 8.05 5.89
CA PHE A 35 -5.84 7.64 6.99
C PHE A 35 -5.02 7.16 8.20
N ASN A 36 -3.98 6.36 7.97
CA ASN A 36 -3.05 5.94 9.01
C ASN A 36 -2.37 7.13 9.69
N PHE A 37 -1.85 8.08 8.91
CA PHE A 37 -1.20 9.29 9.43
C PHE A 37 -2.16 10.20 10.19
N ALA A 38 -3.46 10.10 9.93
CA ALA A 38 -4.52 10.78 10.68
C ALA A 38 -4.99 10.01 11.93
N GLY A 39 -4.43 8.81 12.19
CA GLY A 39 -4.73 8.01 13.36
C GLY A 39 -5.83 6.97 13.17
N ALA A 40 -6.22 6.65 11.93
CA ALA A 40 -7.15 5.57 11.67
C ALA A 40 -6.57 4.23 12.13
N TYR A 41 -7.43 3.38 12.69
CA TYR A 41 -7.05 2.02 13.05
C TYR A 41 -6.82 1.16 11.78
N ILE A 42 -6.06 0.09 11.92
CA ILE A 42 -5.59 -0.76 10.80
C ILE A 42 -6.76 -1.27 9.93
N THR A 43 -7.85 -1.71 10.57
CA THR A 43 -9.05 -2.19 9.85
C THR A 43 -9.82 -1.06 9.16
N GLU A 44 -9.82 0.14 9.73
CA GLU A 44 -10.43 1.32 9.13
C GLU A 44 -9.64 1.77 7.90
N GLU A 45 -8.31 1.86 8.01
CA GLU A 45 -7.43 2.15 6.87
C GLU A 45 -7.68 1.17 5.73
N LEU A 46 -7.70 -0.14 6.01
CA LEU A 46 -7.95 -1.18 5.02
C LEU A 46 -9.33 -1.01 4.37
N GLY A 47 -10.38 -0.81 5.17
CA GLY A 47 -11.74 -0.62 4.68
C GLY A 47 -11.87 0.61 3.77
N TYR A 48 -11.33 1.75 4.18
CA TYR A 48 -11.33 2.96 3.37
C TYR A 48 -10.50 2.82 2.09
N ALA A 49 -9.35 2.15 2.17
CA ALA A 49 -8.50 1.88 1.01
C ALA A 49 -9.24 1.05 -0.05
N LEU A 50 -9.86 -0.05 0.36
CA LEU A 50 -10.60 -0.93 -0.54
C LEU A 50 -11.83 -0.25 -1.13
N ALA A 51 -12.56 0.54 -0.33
CA ALA A 51 -13.70 1.33 -0.82
C ALA A 51 -13.26 2.39 -1.85
N TRP A 52 -12.12 3.06 -1.60
CA TRP A 52 -11.56 4.00 -2.57
C TRP A 52 -11.10 3.31 -3.84
N GLY A 53 -10.40 2.17 -3.72
CA GLY A 53 -9.98 1.36 -4.87
C GLY A 53 -11.17 0.89 -5.71
N ALA A 54 -12.23 0.39 -5.09
CA ALA A 54 -13.48 0.00 -5.76
C ALA A 54 -14.12 1.18 -6.51
N CYS A 55 -14.21 2.35 -5.87
CA CYS A 55 -14.74 3.55 -6.51
C CYS A 55 -13.89 4.01 -7.73
N LEU A 56 -12.56 3.85 -7.69
CA LEU A 56 -11.70 4.11 -8.84
C LEU A 56 -11.93 3.09 -9.96
N LEU A 57 -12.08 1.81 -9.60
CA LEU A 57 -12.35 0.74 -10.54
C LEU A 57 -13.69 0.96 -11.24
N ASP A 58 -14.78 1.26 -10.50
CA ASP A 58 -16.08 1.63 -11.06
C ASP A 58 -15.96 2.80 -12.03
N THR A 59 -15.25 3.86 -11.64
CA THR A 59 -15.06 5.06 -12.47
C THR A 59 -14.37 4.73 -13.80
N LEU A 60 -13.39 3.83 -13.78
CA LEU A 60 -12.69 3.40 -14.99
C LEU A 60 -13.57 2.52 -15.89
N ILE A 61 -14.35 1.61 -15.30
CA ILE A 61 -15.31 0.77 -16.04
C ILE A 61 -16.39 1.64 -16.70
N GLU A 62 -16.96 2.60 -15.98
CA GLU A 62 -17.90 3.59 -16.53
C GLU A 62 -17.27 4.45 -17.64
N ALA A 63 -15.95 4.68 -17.57
CA ALA A 63 -15.20 5.36 -18.63
C ALA A 63 -14.94 4.48 -19.87
N GLY A 64 -15.28 3.17 -19.81
CA GLY A 64 -15.17 2.22 -20.92
C GLY A 64 -13.88 1.39 -20.95
N TYR A 65 -13.07 1.40 -19.88
CA TYR A 65 -11.90 0.53 -19.77
C TYR A 65 -12.31 -0.87 -19.32
N ALA A 66 -11.63 -1.90 -19.83
CA ALA A 66 -11.81 -3.28 -19.36
C ALA A 66 -11.34 -3.42 -17.90
N VAL A 67 -11.99 -4.29 -17.14
CA VAL A 67 -11.66 -4.52 -15.70
C VAL A 67 -10.20 -4.87 -15.51
N GLU A 68 -9.65 -5.73 -16.38
CA GLU A 68 -8.24 -6.15 -16.31
C GLU A 68 -7.27 -4.98 -16.52
N GLU A 69 -7.58 -4.07 -17.45
CA GLU A 69 -6.76 -2.90 -17.70
C GLU A 69 -6.88 -1.92 -16.54
N ALA A 70 -8.09 -1.67 -16.08
CA ALA A 70 -8.38 -0.75 -14.98
C ALA A 70 -7.70 -1.18 -13.68
N ALA A 71 -7.86 -2.44 -13.28
CA ALA A 71 -7.29 -2.98 -12.05
C ALA A 71 -5.74 -2.93 -12.04
N LYS A 72 -5.09 -3.22 -13.17
CA LYS A 72 -3.64 -3.12 -13.32
C LYS A 72 -3.08 -1.70 -13.19
N ARG A 73 -3.89 -0.67 -13.35
CA ARG A 73 -3.48 0.74 -13.25
C ARG A 73 -3.58 1.31 -11.86
N ILE A 74 -4.24 0.60 -10.93
CA ILE A 74 -4.42 1.02 -9.54
C ILE A 74 -3.30 0.42 -8.68
N HIS A 75 -2.76 1.23 -7.75
CA HIS A 75 -1.87 0.80 -6.69
C HIS A 75 -2.29 1.41 -5.35
N PHE A 76 -1.87 0.78 -4.26
CA PHE A 76 -2.26 1.14 -2.91
C PHE A 76 -1.04 1.53 -2.09
N ASN A 77 -1.07 2.74 -1.55
CA ASN A 77 -0.09 3.23 -0.60
C ASN A 77 -0.68 3.09 0.80
N PHE A 78 -0.18 2.14 1.59
CA PHE A 78 -0.61 1.89 2.97
C PHE A 78 0.38 2.45 3.97
N GLY A 79 -0.10 2.98 5.09
CA GLY A 79 0.71 3.26 6.26
C GLY A 79 1.05 1.95 7.00
N THR A 80 2.24 1.86 7.58
CA THR A 80 2.61 0.73 8.43
C THR A 80 2.87 1.25 9.82
N SER A 81 2.03 0.84 10.77
CA SER A 81 2.08 1.27 12.16
C SER A 81 2.91 0.33 13.04
N SER A 82 2.97 0.63 14.34
CA SER A 82 3.72 -0.17 15.31
C SER A 82 3.10 -1.51 15.68
N ASN A 83 1.87 -1.80 15.23
CA ASN A 83 1.17 -3.04 15.59
C ASN A 83 1.57 -4.20 14.67
N TYR A 84 2.74 -4.74 14.92
CA TYR A 84 3.53 -5.62 14.08
C TYR A 84 2.75 -6.74 13.36
N PHE A 85 2.06 -7.59 14.12
CA PHE A 85 1.35 -8.75 13.55
C PHE A 85 0.05 -8.36 12.84
N MET A 86 -0.62 -7.32 13.32
CA MET A 86 -1.81 -6.78 12.67
C MET A 86 -1.47 -6.14 11.31
N GLU A 87 -0.29 -5.51 11.20
CA GLU A 87 0.17 -4.98 9.92
C GLU A 87 0.45 -6.11 8.91
N ILE A 88 1.08 -7.21 9.34
CA ILE A 88 1.27 -8.39 8.49
C ILE A 88 -0.09 -8.91 8.00
N ALA A 89 -1.04 -9.07 8.92
CA ALA A 89 -2.39 -9.53 8.59
C ALA A 89 -3.12 -8.57 7.63
N LYS A 90 -3.00 -7.25 7.83
CA LYS A 90 -3.59 -6.23 6.94
C LYS A 90 -3.16 -6.42 5.48
N TYR A 91 -1.86 -6.53 5.23
CA TYR A 91 -1.34 -6.71 3.87
C TYR A 91 -1.76 -8.04 3.25
N ARG A 92 -1.86 -9.10 4.05
CA ARG A 92 -2.37 -10.40 3.60
C ARG A 92 -3.86 -10.33 3.25
N ALA A 93 -4.68 -9.77 4.15
CA ALA A 93 -6.12 -9.59 3.93
C ALA A 93 -6.40 -8.67 2.72
N ALA A 94 -5.63 -7.60 2.56
CA ALA A 94 -5.78 -6.69 1.43
C ALA A 94 -5.62 -7.40 0.07
N ARG A 95 -4.71 -8.37 -0.06
CA ARG A 95 -4.55 -9.15 -1.30
C ARG A 95 -5.81 -9.94 -1.64
N TRP A 96 -6.36 -10.61 -0.66
CA TRP A 96 -7.56 -11.41 -0.86
C TRP A 96 -8.77 -10.54 -1.16
N LEU A 97 -9.04 -9.57 -0.30
CA LEU A 97 -10.20 -8.69 -0.43
C LEU A 97 -10.20 -7.90 -1.75
N TRP A 98 -9.03 -7.42 -2.19
CA TRP A 98 -8.93 -6.75 -3.50
C TRP A 98 -9.21 -7.71 -4.65
N ALA A 99 -8.71 -8.93 -4.58
CA ALA A 99 -9.00 -9.94 -5.60
C ALA A 99 -10.50 -10.26 -5.71
N GLU A 100 -11.20 -10.35 -4.57
CA GLU A 100 -12.66 -10.52 -4.52
C GLU A 100 -13.41 -9.31 -5.11
N ILE A 101 -12.95 -8.08 -4.82
CA ILE A 101 -13.52 -6.86 -5.40
C ILE A 101 -13.36 -6.88 -6.92
N VAL A 102 -12.17 -7.15 -7.44
CA VAL A 102 -11.96 -7.22 -8.89
C VAL A 102 -12.80 -8.32 -9.53
N ALA A 103 -12.88 -9.49 -8.89
CA ALA A 103 -13.70 -10.61 -9.37
C ALA A 103 -15.19 -10.28 -9.43
N SER A 104 -15.70 -9.48 -8.48
CA SER A 104 -17.11 -9.07 -8.45
C SER A 104 -17.51 -8.15 -9.62
N HIS A 105 -16.57 -7.49 -10.26
CA HIS A 105 -16.81 -6.64 -11.44
C HIS A 105 -16.74 -7.40 -12.76
N GLY A 106 -16.37 -8.68 -12.73
CA GLY A 106 -16.27 -9.56 -13.88
C GLY A 106 -17.43 -10.52 -14.02
N SER A 107 -17.54 -11.15 -15.18
CA SER A 107 -18.56 -12.16 -15.45
C SER A 107 -18.18 -13.57 -14.98
N GLY A 108 -17.62 -13.73 -13.80
CA GLY A 108 -17.28 -15.03 -13.22
C GLY A 108 -15.79 -15.40 -13.22
N ASP A 109 -15.46 -16.67 -13.45
CA ASP A 109 -14.11 -17.23 -13.30
C ASP A 109 -13.01 -16.62 -14.22
N GLU A 110 -13.36 -15.75 -15.15
CA GLU A 110 -12.46 -15.17 -16.14
C GLU A 110 -11.42 -14.20 -15.55
N TYR A 111 -11.66 -13.66 -14.33
CA TYR A 111 -10.77 -12.68 -13.70
C TYR A 111 -9.81 -13.26 -12.66
N LYS A 112 -9.63 -14.57 -12.64
CA LYS A 112 -8.60 -15.25 -11.84
C LYS A 112 -7.24 -15.13 -12.55
N GLY A 113 -6.57 -14.04 -12.40
CA GLY A 113 -5.28 -13.83 -13.06
C GLY A 113 -4.50 -12.66 -12.49
N ASP A 114 -3.48 -12.22 -13.21
CA ASP A 114 -2.59 -11.14 -12.82
C ASP A 114 -3.29 -9.79 -12.60
N CYS A 115 -4.48 -9.59 -13.16
CA CYS A 115 -5.25 -8.35 -12.98
C CYS A 115 -5.81 -8.21 -11.56
N ALA A 116 -6.12 -9.31 -10.89
CA ALA A 116 -6.63 -9.31 -9.52
C ALA A 116 -5.51 -9.10 -8.46
N LYS A 117 -4.24 -9.11 -8.87
CA LYS A 117 -3.12 -8.87 -7.96
C LYS A 117 -3.05 -7.39 -7.57
N ILE A 118 -3.24 -7.13 -6.30
CA ILE A 118 -3.02 -5.80 -5.73
C ILE A 118 -1.53 -5.46 -5.79
N TYR A 119 -1.20 -4.18 -6.03
CA TYR A 119 0.14 -3.66 -5.82
C TYR A 119 0.15 -2.83 -4.53
N GLN A 120 0.97 -3.25 -3.59
CA GLN A 120 1.04 -2.69 -2.25
C GLN A 120 2.38 -1.98 -2.04
N HIS A 121 2.30 -0.70 -1.77
CA HIS A 121 3.43 0.10 -1.33
C HIS A 121 3.23 0.46 0.15
N ALA A 122 4.16 0.06 0.99
CA ALA A 122 4.15 0.34 2.42
C ALA A 122 4.95 1.62 2.72
N VAL A 123 4.38 2.48 3.55
CA VAL A 123 5.06 3.69 4.05
C VAL A 123 5.07 3.63 5.57
N SER A 124 6.23 3.73 6.21
CA SER A 124 6.30 3.74 7.67
C SER A 124 5.52 4.92 8.26
N SER A 125 4.77 4.66 9.35
CA SER A 125 3.84 5.62 9.93
C SER A 125 4.52 6.83 10.51
N THR A 126 3.92 8.01 10.32
CA THR A 126 4.31 9.25 11.00
C THR A 126 3.52 9.48 12.28
N TRP A 127 2.40 8.77 12.48
CA TRP A 127 1.51 8.94 13.62
C TRP A 127 2.17 8.65 14.96
N ASN A 128 3.02 7.62 15.03
CA ASN A 128 3.68 7.17 16.25
C ASN A 128 5.08 7.75 16.46
N GLN A 129 5.54 8.66 15.59
CA GLN A 129 6.85 9.29 15.72
C GLN A 129 6.85 10.33 16.85
N THR A 130 7.98 10.40 17.57
CA THR A 130 8.20 11.36 18.66
C THR A 130 9.15 12.48 18.25
N ARG A 131 8.94 13.67 18.87
CA ARG A 131 9.85 14.81 18.74
C ARG A 131 10.89 14.89 19.86
N TYR A 132 10.67 14.22 21.00
CA TYR A 132 11.51 14.37 22.19
C TYR A 132 12.81 13.56 22.13
N ASP A 133 12.77 12.38 21.50
CA ASP A 133 13.93 11.55 21.23
C ASP A 133 13.77 10.98 19.82
N SER A 134 14.30 11.72 18.85
CA SER A 134 14.10 11.38 17.44
C SER A 134 14.80 10.07 17.04
N TYR A 135 15.91 9.72 17.68
CA TYR A 135 16.63 8.48 17.34
C TYR A 135 15.81 7.24 17.67
N VAL A 136 14.88 7.30 18.63
CA VAL A 136 13.94 6.20 18.90
C VAL A 136 13.03 5.92 17.69
N ASN A 137 12.78 6.92 16.84
CA ASN A 137 12.03 6.72 15.61
C ASN A 137 12.73 5.76 14.62
N LEU A 138 14.07 5.62 14.67
CA LEU A 138 14.80 4.60 13.91
C LEU A 138 14.39 3.18 14.31
N LEU A 139 14.20 2.93 15.61
CA LEU A 139 13.77 1.63 16.12
C LEU A 139 12.32 1.33 15.71
N ARG A 140 11.45 2.36 15.75
CA ARG A 140 10.05 2.23 15.31
C ARG A 140 9.96 1.92 13.81
N SER A 141 10.59 2.75 12.99
CA SER A 141 10.57 2.57 11.53
C SER A 141 11.22 1.26 11.09
N GLN A 142 12.22 0.75 11.85
CA GLN A 142 12.82 -0.55 11.58
C GLN A 142 11.80 -1.69 11.77
N THR A 143 11.05 -1.70 12.88
CA THR A 143 10.04 -2.74 13.13
C THR A 143 8.86 -2.63 12.17
N GLU A 144 8.43 -1.43 11.80
CA GLU A 144 7.41 -1.18 10.78
C GLU A 144 7.85 -1.70 9.40
N THR A 145 9.08 -1.35 8.99
CA THR A 145 9.66 -1.84 7.73
C THR A 145 9.78 -3.37 7.72
N MET A 146 10.14 -3.95 8.86
CA MET A 146 10.25 -5.40 9.03
C MET A 146 8.89 -6.08 8.87
N SER A 147 7.83 -5.57 9.48
CA SER A 147 6.47 -6.14 9.33
C SER A 147 5.98 -6.07 7.88
N ALA A 148 6.22 -4.95 7.20
CA ALA A 148 5.87 -4.79 5.77
C ALA A 148 6.66 -5.75 4.88
N ALA A 149 7.98 -5.93 5.14
CA ALA A 149 8.80 -6.86 4.38
C ALA A 149 8.36 -8.32 4.56
N LEU A 150 8.07 -8.74 5.81
CA LEU A 150 7.53 -10.08 6.10
C LEU A 150 6.14 -10.30 5.49
N ALA A 151 5.33 -9.26 5.42
CA ALA A 151 4.04 -9.31 4.74
C ALA A 151 4.17 -9.43 3.21
N GLY A 152 5.36 -9.23 2.65
CA GLY A 152 5.62 -9.39 1.21
C GLY A 152 5.01 -8.29 0.35
N VAL A 153 5.10 -7.03 0.78
CA VAL A 153 4.67 -5.88 -0.03
C VAL A 153 5.59 -5.66 -1.23
N ASP A 154 5.08 -5.02 -2.28
CA ASP A 154 5.81 -4.81 -3.53
C ASP A 154 6.87 -3.70 -3.43
N ALA A 155 6.61 -2.70 -2.60
CA ALA A 155 7.53 -1.58 -2.37
C ALA A 155 7.44 -1.07 -0.93
N ILE A 156 8.54 -0.52 -0.43
CA ILE A 156 8.61 0.06 0.91
C ILE A 156 9.27 1.44 0.85
N SER A 157 8.66 2.40 1.51
CA SER A 157 9.26 3.71 1.80
C SER A 157 9.37 3.90 3.31
N VAL A 158 10.59 4.15 3.77
CA VAL A 158 10.85 4.42 5.18
C VAL A 158 10.92 5.91 5.42
N THR A 159 10.09 6.40 6.32
CA THR A 159 10.09 7.80 6.75
C THR A 159 11.33 8.10 7.58
N PRO A 160 12.13 9.10 7.25
CA PRO A 160 13.30 9.47 8.04
C PRO A 160 12.95 9.81 9.50
N PHE A 161 13.83 9.48 10.42
CA PHE A 161 13.60 9.61 11.86
C PHE A 161 13.38 11.05 12.35
N ASP A 162 13.90 12.02 11.60
CA ASP A 162 13.83 13.46 11.89
C ASP A 162 12.63 14.16 11.25
N THR A 163 11.79 13.44 10.53
CA THR A 163 10.58 14.00 9.88
C THR A 163 9.72 14.86 10.82
N PRO A 164 9.52 14.53 12.11
CA PRO A 164 8.75 15.36 13.02
C PRO A 164 9.33 16.76 13.29
N TYR A 165 10.57 17.00 12.92
CA TYR A 165 11.22 18.32 13.02
C TYR A 165 11.04 19.20 11.78
N GLY A 166 10.57 18.64 10.67
CA GLY A 166 10.20 19.35 9.46
C GLY A 166 11.25 19.41 8.36
N THR A 167 12.53 19.17 8.64
CA THR A 167 13.59 19.16 7.62
C THR A 167 14.44 17.91 7.76
N THR A 168 14.32 17.02 6.78
CA THR A 168 15.17 15.82 6.69
C THR A 168 16.44 16.13 5.93
N ASP A 169 17.58 15.67 6.42
CA ASP A 169 18.88 15.82 5.77
C ASP A 169 19.32 14.54 5.03
N ASP A 170 20.49 14.59 4.39
CA ASP A 170 21.02 13.44 3.66
C ASP A 170 21.43 12.29 4.59
N PHE A 171 21.78 12.59 5.84
CA PHE A 171 22.11 11.57 6.83
C PHE A 171 20.87 10.77 7.24
N SER A 172 19.79 11.44 7.57
CA SER A 172 18.54 10.78 7.97
C SER A 172 17.93 9.97 6.83
N ARG A 173 17.96 10.49 5.59
CA ARG A 173 17.53 9.77 4.38
C ARG A 173 18.38 8.53 4.10
N ARG A 174 19.70 8.63 4.31
CA ARG A 174 20.61 7.49 4.16
C ARG A 174 20.30 6.40 5.18
N LEU A 175 20.01 6.75 6.44
CA LEU A 175 19.65 5.79 7.46
C LEU A 175 18.33 5.08 7.13
N ALA A 176 17.31 5.83 6.71
CA ALA A 176 16.02 5.27 6.29
C ALA A 176 16.17 4.25 5.14
N ARG A 177 17.02 4.55 4.15
CA ARG A 177 17.35 3.60 3.08
C ARG A 177 18.12 2.38 3.60
N ASN A 178 19.07 2.60 4.49
CA ASN A 178 19.92 1.51 5.00
C ASN A 178 19.14 0.50 5.86
N GLN A 179 18.06 0.91 6.52
CA GLN A 179 17.17 -0.01 7.23
C GLN A 179 16.64 -1.11 6.31
N GLN A 180 16.24 -0.76 5.09
CA GLN A 180 15.76 -1.74 4.10
C GLN A 180 16.90 -2.64 3.61
N LEU A 181 18.10 -2.08 3.41
CA LEU A 181 19.29 -2.87 3.00
C LEU A 181 19.70 -3.86 4.09
N LEU A 182 19.63 -3.48 5.37
CA LEU A 182 19.89 -4.41 6.49
C LEU A 182 18.92 -5.59 6.50
N LEU A 183 17.61 -5.33 6.29
CA LEU A 183 16.62 -6.41 6.22
C LEU A 183 16.87 -7.35 5.05
N LYS A 184 17.34 -6.84 3.92
CA LYS A 184 17.64 -7.63 2.74
C LYS A 184 18.97 -8.39 2.87
N GLU A 185 20.06 -7.68 3.12
CA GLU A 185 21.41 -8.22 3.00
C GLU A 185 21.88 -8.98 4.26
N GLU A 186 21.41 -8.58 5.46
CA GLU A 186 21.83 -9.20 6.72
C GLU A 186 20.75 -10.10 7.32
N SER A 187 19.48 -9.69 7.26
CA SER A 187 18.35 -10.50 7.76
C SER A 187 17.77 -11.46 6.71
N HIS A 188 18.16 -11.33 5.46
CA HIS A 188 17.78 -12.21 4.35
C HIS A 188 16.27 -12.39 4.15
N PHE A 189 15.48 -11.33 4.37
CA PHE A 189 14.02 -11.39 4.25
C PHE A 189 13.55 -11.58 2.80
N ASP A 190 14.42 -11.37 1.84
CA ASP A 190 14.18 -11.63 0.41
C ASP A 190 14.28 -13.11 0.02
N LYS A 191 14.69 -14.00 0.94
CA LYS A 191 14.90 -15.44 0.66
C LYS A 191 13.68 -16.31 0.95
N VAL A 192 12.66 -15.78 1.65
CA VAL A 192 11.50 -16.56 2.07
C VAL A 192 10.22 -15.84 1.62
N LEU A 193 9.32 -16.58 0.98
CA LEU A 193 7.99 -16.11 0.62
C LEU A 193 7.01 -16.41 1.75
N ASP A 194 6.20 -15.42 2.12
CA ASP A 194 5.15 -15.49 3.15
C ASP A 194 5.59 -16.25 4.42
N PRO A 195 6.62 -15.80 5.14
CA PRO A 195 7.13 -16.50 6.31
C PRO A 195 6.13 -16.54 7.48
N ALA A 196 5.07 -15.74 7.40
CA ALA A 196 3.98 -15.72 8.38
C ALA A 196 2.90 -16.80 8.09
N ALA A 197 2.95 -17.49 6.95
CA ALA A 197 2.00 -18.53 6.58
C ALA A 197 2.01 -19.67 7.60
N GLY A 198 0.82 -20.12 8.02
CA GLY A 198 0.64 -21.17 9.01
C GLY A 198 0.86 -20.74 10.47
N SER A 199 1.20 -19.49 10.74
CA SER A 199 1.18 -18.92 12.08
C SER A 199 -0.27 -18.78 12.54
N TYR A 200 -0.69 -19.55 13.57
CA TYR A 200 -2.07 -19.51 14.07
C TYR A 200 -2.56 -18.10 14.37
N TYR A 201 -1.72 -17.28 14.98
CA TYR A 201 -2.09 -15.92 15.34
C TYR A 201 -2.31 -15.03 14.11
N VAL A 202 -1.39 -15.08 13.14
CA VAL A 202 -1.49 -14.28 11.91
C VAL A 202 -2.65 -14.75 11.04
N GLU A 203 -2.85 -16.08 10.92
CA GLU A 203 -3.97 -16.63 10.14
C GLU A 203 -5.35 -16.23 10.72
N VAL A 204 -5.47 -16.19 12.05
CA VAL A 204 -6.72 -15.76 12.71
C VAL A 204 -6.95 -14.26 12.55
N LEU A 205 -5.88 -13.45 12.49
CA LEU A 205 -5.99 -12.00 12.29
C LEU A 205 -6.26 -11.62 10.83
N THR A 206 -5.84 -12.46 9.89
CA THR A 206 -6.04 -12.25 8.45
C THR A 206 -7.48 -12.55 8.04
#